data_18c7bc3989109ae8b0143bfcceb25078
#
_entry.id   18c7bc3989109ae8b0143bfcceb25078
#
_cell.length_a   1.000
_cell.length_b   1.000
_cell.length_c   1.000
_cell.angle_alpha   90.00
_cell.angle_beta   90.00
_cell.angle_gamma   90.00
#
_symmetry.space_group_name_H-M   'P 1'
#
loop_
_entity.id
_entity.type
_entity.pdbx_description
1 polymer ?
#
loop_
_entity_poly.entity_id
_entity_poly.type
_entity_poly.pdbx_seq_one_letter_code
_entity_poly.pdbx_strand_id
1 'polypeptide(L)'
;IESAGKVSRLRRIFIRKEIDMELFEGRPADMSGRLDKEIRTYDLLDKLGIEYERVDHEPAETMEACIEIDRTLAPAVICKNLFLCNSQKTRFYLLAMRGDKKFMTKEISHQINSPRLSFATPDFMEKFLDITPGSVSVLGLMNDTGNNVQLLVDEDVLKEEYFGCHPCINTSSLKMRTEDVFGKFMKAVNHDYIVVKLGKNIE
;
A
#
# COMPACT_ATOMS: atom_id res chain seq x y z
N ILE A 1 -40.72 53.25 -10.24
CA ILE A 1 -40.43 52.45 -11.48
C ILE A 1 -39.16 51.64 -11.17
N GLU A 2 -39.38 50.37 -10.93
CA GLU A 2 -38.37 49.36 -10.52
C GLU A 2 -37.45 49.00 -11.68
N SER A 3 -36.19 48.79 -11.39
CA SER A 3 -35.33 47.99 -12.23
C SER A 3 -34.66 46.91 -11.38
N ALA A 4 -35.11 45.70 -11.56
CA ALA A 4 -34.58 44.51 -10.94
C ALA A 4 -33.20 44.18 -11.53
N GLY A 5 -32.18 44.25 -10.69
CA GLY A 5 -30.84 43.78 -11.00
C GLY A 5 -30.78 42.26 -11.00
N LYS A 6 -30.59 41.64 -12.17
CA LYS A 6 -30.24 40.24 -12.32
C LYS A 6 -28.84 39.97 -11.75
N VAL A 7 -28.76 39.36 -10.61
CA VAL A 7 -27.51 38.77 -10.10
C VAL A 7 -27.24 37.50 -10.88
N SER A 8 -26.36 37.60 -11.85
CA SER A 8 -25.83 36.45 -12.59
C SER A 8 -24.94 35.61 -11.64
N ARG A 9 -25.43 34.45 -11.23
CA ARG A 9 -24.68 33.43 -10.53
C ARG A 9 -23.67 32.83 -11.49
N LEU A 10 -22.44 33.34 -11.48
CA LEU A 10 -21.30 32.68 -12.10
C LEU A 10 -21.08 31.33 -11.41
N ARG A 11 -21.53 30.23 -12.04
CA ARG A 11 -21.09 28.90 -11.71
C ARG A 11 -19.60 28.82 -12.07
N ARG A 12 -18.74 28.85 -11.06
CA ARG A 12 -17.33 28.41 -11.21
C ARG A 12 -17.36 26.96 -11.67
N ILE A 13 -17.19 26.74 -12.95
CA ILE A 13 -16.83 25.43 -13.49
C ILE A 13 -15.40 25.22 -13.05
N PHE A 14 -15.21 24.45 -11.98
CA PHE A 14 -13.91 23.87 -11.67
C PHE A 14 -13.64 22.85 -12.78
N ILE A 15 -12.87 23.25 -13.78
CA ILE A 15 -12.25 22.32 -14.70
C ILE A 15 -11.26 21.53 -13.84
N ARG A 16 -11.65 20.33 -13.43
CA ARG A 16 -10.77 19.36 -12.82
C ARG A 16 -9.68 19.09 -13.84
N LYS A 17 -8.46 19.53 -13.58
CA LYS A 17 -7.29 19.12 -14.33
C LYS A 17 -7.12 17.63 -14.02
N GLU A 18 -7.56 16.75 -14.91
CA GLU A 18 -7.24 15.33 -14.84
C GLU A 18 -5.71 15.28 -14.90
N ILE A 19 -5.10 14.78 -13.83
CA ILE A 19 -3.68 14.46 -13.80
C ILE A 19 -3.59 13.11 -14.49
N ASP A 20 -3.28 13.13 -15.79
CA ASP A 20 -3.11 11.92 -16.57
C ASP A 20 -1.78 11.26 -16.14
N MET A 21 -1.86 10.28 -15.23
CA MET A 21 -0.69 9.55 -14.75
C MET A 21 -0.30 8.49 -15.79
N GLU A 22 0.98 8.44 -16.12
CA GLU A 22 1.50 7.48 -17.08
C GLU A 22 1.77 6.13 -16.42
N LEU A 23 1.29 5.07 -17.07
CA LEU A 23 1.48 3.68 -16.66
C LEU A 23 2.69 3.11 -17.42
N PHE A 24 3.66 2.59 -16.67
CA PHE A 24 4.88 2.00 -17.21
C PHE A 24 4.93 0.50 -16.90
N GLU A 25 5.50 -0.26 -17.82
CA GLU A 25 5.84 -1.67 -17.60
C GLU A 25 7.22 -1.79 -16.96
N GLY A 26 7.32 -2.50 -15.85
CA GLY A 26 8.58 -2.82 -15.17
C GLY A 26 9.30 -1.61 -14.57
N ARG A 27 10.60 -1.78 -14.36
CA ARG A 27 11.47 -0.80 -13.71
C ARG A 27 11.74 0.42 -14.61
N PRO A 28 12.06 1.59 -14.03
CA PRO A 28 12.50 2.73 -14.82
C PRO A 28 13.76 2.41 -15.61
N ALA A 29 13.84 2.91 -16.85
CA ALA A 29 15.05 2.79 -17.66
C ALA A 29 16.22 3.58 -17.08
N ASP A 30 15.93 4.74 -16.48
CA ASP A 30 16.88 5.55 -15.72
C ASP A 30 16.59 5.44 -14.22
N MET A 31 17.57 4.91 -13.49
CA MET A 31 17.50 4.73 -12.02
C MET A 31 18.20 5.86 -11.26
N SER A 32 18.77 6.86 -11.96
CA SER A 32 19.43 8.00 -11.32
C SER A 32 18.44 8.79 -10.45
N GLY A 33 18.84 9.11 -9.22
CA GLY A 33 17.99 9.80 -8.26
C GLY A 33 16.96 8.94 -7.53
N ARG A 34 16.85 7.64 -7.85
CA ARG A 34 16.01 6.69 -7.12
C ARG A 34 16.68 6.25 -5.81
N LEU A 35 15.88 5.98 -4.78
CA LEU A 35 16.40 5.53 -3.48
C LEU A 35 16.85 4.07 -3.55
N ASP A 36 17.91 3.72 -2.82
CA ASP A 36 18.45 2.35 -2.78
C ASP A 36 17.40 1.29 -2.43
N LYS A 37 16.49 1.60 -1.50
CA LYS A 37 15.40 0.70 -1.12
C LYS A 37 14.41 0.42 -2.26
N GLU A 38 14.15 1.40 -3.10
CA GLU A 38 13.34 1.25 -4.31
C GLU A 38 14.09 0.40 -5.36
N ILE A 39 15.36 0.70 -5.59
CA ILE A 39 16.22 -0.04 -6.53
C ILE A 39 16.27 -1.52 -6.14
N ARG A 40 16.53 -1.81 -4.87
CA ARG A 40 16.56 -3.20 -4.36
C ARG A 40 15.22 -3.91 -4.52
N THR A 41 14.11 -3.18 -4.41
CA THR A 41 12.78 -3.74 -4.65
C THR A 41 12.64 -4.22 -6.08
N TYR A 42 12.98 -3.37 -7.06
CA TYR A 42 12.94 -3.76 -8.47
C TYR A 42 13.92 -4.91 -8.77
N ASP A 43 15.15 -4.85 -8.25
CA ASP A 43 16.15 -5.91 -8.44
C ASP A 43 15.63 -7.28 -7.97
N LEU A 44 14.92 -7.31 -6.84
CA LEU A 44 14.33 -8.55 -6.33
C LEU A 44 13.17 -9.03 -7.19
N LEU A 45 12.25 -8.13 -7.59
CA LEU A 45 11.11 -8.49 -8.44
C LEU A 45 11.58 -9.03 -9.79
N ASP A 46 12.54 -8.37 -10.42
CA ASP A 46 13.13 -8.79 -11.70
C ASP A 46 13.84 -10.16 -11.57
N LYS A 47 14.62 -10.35 -10.48
CA LYS A 47 15.27 -11.63 -10.18
C LYS A 47 14.29 -12.79 -10.02
N LEU A 48 13.10 -12.50 -9.48
CA LEU A 48 12.04 -13.49 -9.28
C LEU A 48 11.17 -13.72 -10.52
N GLY A 49 11.36 -12.93 -11.58
CA GLY A 49 10.52 -12.95 -12.77
C GLY A 49 9.07 -12.55 -12.44
N ILE A 50 8.89 -11.61 -11.53
CA ILE A 50 7.59 -11.04 -11.18
C ILE A 50 7.36 -9.84 -12.09
N GLU A 51 6.37 -9.94 -12.95
CA GLU A 51 5.95 -8.84 -13.81
C GLU A 51 5.15 -7.80 -13.00
N TYR A 52 5.37 -6.53 -13.30
CA TYR A 52 4.65 -5.43 -12.67
C TYR A 52 4.49 -4.24 -13.60
N GLU A 53 3.39 -3.53 -13.39
CA GLU A 53 3.17 -2.19 -13.93
C GLU A 53 3.41 -1.17 -12.83
N ARG A 54 3.85 0.01 -13.21
CA ARG A 54 4.28 1.08 -12.31
C ARG A 54 3.70 2.43 -12.70
N VAL A 55 3.31 3.20 -11.69
CA VAL A 55 2.97 4.62 -11.81
C VAL A 55 3.90 5.40 -10.88
N ASP A 56 4.61 6.39 -11.45
CA ASP A 56 5.36 7.36 -10.66
C ASP A 56 4.47 8.57 -10.36
N HIS A 57 4.54 9.07 -9.14
CA HIS A 57 3.68 10.16 -8.68
C HIS A 57 4.38 10.96 -7.58
N GLU A 58 3.92 12.18 -7.33
CA GLU A 58 4.28 12.90 -6.12
C GLU A 58 3.73 12.19 -4.87
N PRO A 59 4.29 12.41 -3.67
CA PRO A 59 3.74 11.84 -2.46
C PRO A 59 2.23 12.08 -2.37
N ALA A 60 1.44 11.00 -2.28
CA ALA A 60 -0.01 11.08 -2.28
C ALA A 60 -0.53 11.52 -0.90
N GLU A 61 -0.55 12.84 -0.67
CA GLU A 61 -1.02 13.45 0.57
C GLU A 61 -2.52 13.75 0.56
N THR A 62 -3.17 13.68 -0.61
CA THR A 62 -4.60 13.98 -0.78
C THR A 62 -5.40 12.77 -1.22
N MET A 63 -6.69 12.75 -0.87
CA MET A 63 -7.60 11.69 -1.32
C MET A 63 -7.74 11.65 -2.84
N GLU A 64 -7.69 12.81 -3.48
CA GLU A 64 -7.77 12.93 -4.93
C GLU A 64 -6.58 12.26 -5.61
N ALA A 65 -5.36 12.46 -5.08
CA ALA A 65 -4.15 11.79 -5.61
C ALA A 65 -4.23 10.27 -5.44
N CYS A 66 -4.70 9.79 -4.29
CA CYS A 66 -4.91 8.35 -4.07
C CYS A 66 -5.91 7.76 -5.07
N ILE A 67 -7.05 8.43 -5.29
CA ILE A 67 -8.08 7.97 -6.24
C ILE A 67 -7.52 7.88 -7.67
N GLU A 68 -6.68 8.83 -8.08
CA GLU A 68 -6.10 8.82 -9.42
C GLU A 68 -5.06 7.70 -9.60
N ILE A 69 -4.26 7.42 -8.57
CA ILE A 69 -3.34 6.27 -8.56
C ILE A 69 -4.14 4.97 -8.66
N ASP A 70 -5.18 4.80 -7.84
CA ASP A 70 -6.04 3.62 -7.84
C ASP A 70 -6.68 3.40 -9.23
N ARG A 71 -7.15 4.47 -9.86
CA ARG A 71 -7.75 4.44 -11.19
C ARG A 71 -6.74 4.02 -12.25
N THR A 72 -5.52 4.55 -12.20
CA THR A 72 -4.47 4.26 -13.19
C THR A 72 -3.97 2.82 -13.08
N LEU A 73 -3.90 2.28 -11.86
CA LEU A 73 -3.48 0.89 -11.61
C LEU A 73 -4.63 -0.12 -11.69
N ALA A 74 -5.87 0.31 -11.97
CA ALA A 74 -6.98 -0.62 -12.10
C ALA A 74 -6.64 -1.78 -13.06
N PRO A 75 -7.11 -3.03 -12.80
CA PRO A 75 -8.02 -3.43 -11.73
C PRO A 75 -7.34 -3.81 -10.40
N ALA A 76 -6.08 -3.42 -10.16
CA ALA A 76 -5.42 -3.74 -8.90
C ALA A 76 -6.14 -3.09 -7.72
N VAL A 77 -6.20 -3.81 -6.61
CA VAL A 77 -6.65 -3.26 -5.33
C VAL A 77 -5.45 -2.70 -4.60
N ILE A 78 -5.40 -1.36 -4.46
CA ILE A 78 -4.38 -0.72 -3.63
C ILE A 78 -4.71 -0.98 -2.17
N CYS A 79 -3.82 -1.72 -1.53
CA CYS A 79 -4.02 -2.15 -0.15
C CYS A 79 -3.53 -1.09 0.85
N LYS A 80 -4.30 -0.92 1.92
CA LYS A 80 -3.77 -0.28 3.13
C LYS A 80 -2.84 -1.25 3.83
N ASN A 81 -1.64 -0.79 4.11
CA ASN A 81 -0.65 -1.54 4.85
C ASN A 81 -0.45 -0.87 6.23
N LEU A 82 -0.72 -1.62 7.30
CA LEU A 82 -0.65 -1.10 8.67
C LEU A 82 0.45 -1.84 9.43
N PHE A 83 1.40 -1.08 9.98
CA PHE A 83 2.46 -1.65 10.78
C PHE A 83 2.11 -1.57 12.26
N LEU A 84 1.99 -2.73 12.89
CA LEU A 84 1.42 -2.92 14.21
C LEU A 84 2.40 -3.61 15.15
N CYS A 85 2.20 -3.43 16.46
CA CYS A 85 2.93 -4.18 17.49
C CYS A 85 2.01 -4.52 18.66
N ASN A 86 2.40 -5.51 19.45
CA ASN A 86 1.77 -5.78 20.74
C ASN A 86 2.15 -4.69 21.76
N SER A 87 1.46 -4.63 22.90
CA SER A 87 1.67 -3.63 23.95
C SER A 87 3.11 -3.63 24.52
N GLN A 88 3.78 -4.78 24.55
CA GLN A 88 5.16 -4.91 25.01
C GLN A 88 6.20 -4.58 23.93
N LYS A 89 5.79 -4.31 22.68
CA LYS A 89 6.68 -4.07 21.53
C LYS A 89 7.70 -5.20 21.30
N THR A 90 7.29 -6.43 21.54
CA THR A 90 8.09 -7.65 21.35
C THR A 90 7.68 -8.47 20.14
N ARG A 91 6.49 -8.19 19.58
CA ARG A 91 5.96 -8.81 18.36
C ARG A 91 5.44 -7.74 17.43
N PHE A 92 5.81 -7.85 16.17
CA PHE A 92 5.46 -6.91 15.13
C PHE A 92 4.65 -7.60 14.04
N TYR A 93 3.74 -6.84 13.46
CA TYR A 93 2.83 -7.34 12.44
C TYR A 93 2.70 -6.31 11.32
N LEU A 94 2.68 -6.79 10.10
CA LEU A 94 2.33 -6.00 8.92
C LEU A 94 0.97 -6.50 8.43
N LEU A 95 -0.06 -5.67 8.46
CA LEU A 95 -1.39 -6.02 7.97
C LEU A 95 -1.60 -5.43 6.58
N ALA A 96 -1.78 -6.28 5.58
CA ALA A 96 -2.27 -5.91 4.25
C ALA A 96 -3.78 -6.10 4.20
N MET A 97 -4.53 -5.03 3.93
CA MET A 97 -5.99 -5.04 3.91
C MET A 97 -6.56 -4.20 2.78
N ARG A 98 -7.78 -4.50 2.35
CA ARG A 98 -8.49 -3.65 1.39
C ARG A 98 -8.75 -2.26 1.96
N GLY A 99 -8.65 -1.25 1.08
CA GLY A 99 -8.85 0.15 1.44
C GLY A 99 -10.26 0.49 1.93
N ASP A 100 -11.27 -0.27 1.48
CA ASP A 100 -12.69 -0.11 1.79
C ASP A 100 -13.14 -0.80 3.09
N LYS A 101 -12.24 -1.47 3.79
CA LYS A 101 -12.56 -2.15 5.05
C LYS A 101 -12.19 -1.33 6.28
N LYS A 102 -12.90 -1.59 7.36
CA LYS A 102 -12.63 -0.99 8.67
C LYS A 102 -11.59 -1.83 9.42
N PHE A 103 -10.57 -1.16 9.92
CA PHE A 103 -9.59 -1.76 10.81
C PHE A 103 -10.01 -1.61 12.27
N MET A 104 -10.07 -2.73 12.99
CA MET A 104 -10.31 -2.76 14.42
C MET A 104 -9.26 -3.63 15.11
N THR A 105 -8.41 -3.02 15.93
CA THR A 105 -7.31 -3.72 16.65
C THR A 105 -7.81 -4.90 17.46
N LYS A 106 -8.99 -4.79 18.09
CA LYS A 106 -9.59 -5.85 18.91
C LYS A 106 -9.89 -7.11 18.10
N GLU A 107 -10.44 -6.95 16.89
CA GLU A 107 -10.80 -8.08 16.03
C GLU A 107 -9.54 -8.84 15.59
N ILE A 108 -8.51 -8.11 15.15
CA ILE A 108 -7.24 -8.72 14.74
C ILE A 108 -6.54 -9.38 15.92
N SER A 109 -6.43 -8.69 17.06
CA SER A 109 -5.81 -9.26 18.28
C SER A 109 -6.43 -10.60 18.67
N HIS A 110 -7.77 -10.69 18.58
CA HIS A 110 -8.49 -11.94 18.89
C HIS A 110 -8.16 -13.06 17.89
N GLN A 111 -8.17 -12.75 16.59
CA GLN A 111 -7.92 -13.76 15.54
C GLN A 111 -6.51 -14.35 15.61
N ILE A 112 -5.50 -13.54 15.96
CA ILE A 112 -4.10 -14.00 16.03
C ILE A 112 -3.67 -14.38 17.46
N ASN A 113 -4.60 -14.45 18.39
CA ASN A 113 -4.36 -14.74 19.82
C ASN A 113 -3.22 -13.87 20.39
N SER A 114 -3.27 -12.57 20.12
CA SER A 114 -2.28 -11.58 20.58
C SER A 114 -2.87 -10.68 21.65
N PRO A 115 -2.05 -10.15 22.57
CA PRO A 115 -2.42 -8.98 23.36
C PRO A 115 -2.87 -7.82 22.47
N ARG A 116 -3.48 -6.80 23.08
CA ARG A 116 -3.94 -5.61 22.36
C ARG A 116 -2.84 -5.08 21.43
N LEU A 117 -3.21 -4.88 20.16
CA LEU A 117 -2.36 -4.28 19.16
C LEU A 117 -2.45 -2.75 19.18
N SER A 118 -1.38 -2.10 18.78
CA SER A 118 -1.28 -0.67 18.50
C SER A 118 -0.41 -0.45 17.26
N PHE A 119 -0.45 0.76 16.70
CA PHE A 119 0.51 1.11 15.64
C PHE A 119 1.93 1.10 16.21
N ALA A 120 2.84 0.48 15.47
CA ALA A 120 4.27 0.54 15.78
C ALA A 120 4.84 1.91 15.40
N THR A 121 5.91 2.32 16.08
CA THR A 121 6.56 3.61 15.82
C THR A 121 7.39 3.57 14.53
N PRO A 122 7.66 4.75 13.90
CA PRO A 122 8.50 4.83 12.71
C PRO A 122 9.87 4.16 12.87
N ASP A 123 10.50 4.24 14.04
CA ASP A 123 11.81 3.63 14.32
C ASP A 123 11.81 2.11 14.10
N PHE A 124 10.72 1.42 14.50
CA PHE A 124 10.59 -0.01 14.26
C PHE A 124 10.27 -0.32 12.80
N MET A 125 9.52 0.56 12.13
CA MET A 125 9.23 0.43 10.71
C MET A 125 10.51 0.55 9.87
N GLU A 126 11.33 1.52 10.16
CA GLU A 126 12.63 1.70 9.51
C GLU A 126 13.57 0.53 9.85
N LYS A 127 13.66 0.16 11.13
CA LYS A 127 14.54 -0.91 11.61
C LYS A 127 14.28 -2.26 10.95
N PHE A 128 13.01 -2.65 10.78
CA PHE A 128 12.66 -3.99 10.28
C PHE A 128 12.38 -4.01 8.78
N LEU A 129 11.77 -2.95 8.25
CA LEU A 129 11.29 -2.94 6.88
C LEU A 129 12.06 -1.98 5.96
N ASP A 130 12.95 -1.14 6.53
CA ASP A 130 13.62 -0.03 5.82
C ASP A 130 12.62 0.89 5.10
N ILE A 131 11.51 1.16 5.76
CA ILE A 131 10.39 1.95 5.23
C ILE A 131 10.09 3.11 6.17
N THR A 132 9.69 4.24 5.61
CA THR A 132 9.20 5.41 6.34
C THR A 132 7.68 5.48 6.34
N PRO A 133 7.05 6.23 7.26
CA PRO A 133 5.61 6.48 7.24
C PRO A 133 5.15 6.99 5.87
N GLY A 134 4.00 6.49 5.40
CA GLY A 134 3.44 6.80 4.09
C GLY A 134 3.85 5.84 2.97
N SER A 135 4.90 5.01 3.17
CA SER A 135 5.38 4.05 2.17
C SER A 135 5.33 2.58 2.63
N VAL A 136 4.53 2.29 3.67
CA VAL A 136 4.42 0.92 4.21
C VAL A 136 3.96 -0.06 3.14
N SER A 137 4.73 -1.13 2.95
CA SER A 137 4.52 -2.09 1.88
C SER A 137 4.89 -3.51 2.32
N VAL A 138 4.18 -4.49 1.78
CA VAL A 138 4.53 -5.92 1.92
C VAL A 138 5.94 -6.18 1.37
N LEU A 139 6.37 -5.45 0.35
CA LEU A 139 7.70 -5.60 -0.25
C LEU A 139 8.83 -5.24 0.72
N GLY A 140 8.57 -4.47 1.77
CA GLY A 140 9.53 -4.19 2.84
C GLY A 140 9.98 -5.41 3.62
N LEU A 141 9.22 -6.53 3.58
CA LEU A 141 9.61 -7.79 4.23
C LEU A 141 10.91 -8.38 3.68
N MET A 142 11.36 -7.94 2.49
CA MET A 142 12.68 -8.33 1.98
C MET A 142 13.84 -7.88 2.89
N ASN A 143 13.62 -6.87 3.74
CA ASN A 143 14.63 -6.34 4.67
C ASN A 143 14.57 -7.03 6.05
N ASP A 144 13.47 -7.71 6.38
CA ASP A 144 13.30 -8.44 7.66
C ASP A 144 13.87 -9.85 7.61
N THR A 145 15.17 -9.96 7.46
CA THR A 145 15.88 -11.26 7.40
C THR A 145 15.78 -12.11 8.67
N GLY A 146 15.36 -11.51 9.77
CA GLY A 146 15.20 -12.16 11.06
C GLY A 146 13.78 -12.66 11.37
N ASN A 147 12.83 -12.53 10.43
CA ASN A 147 11.41 -12.86 10.64
C ASN A 147 10.81 -12.22 11.91
N ASN A 148 11.16 -10.96 12.15
CA ASN A 148 10.66 -10.19 13.30
C ASN A 148 9.22 -9.71 13.10
N VAL A 149 8.78 -9.61 11.84
CA VAL A 149 7.48 -9.08 11.42
C VAL A 149 6.63 -10.19 10.83
N GLN A 150 5.51 -10.50 11.47
CA GLN A 150 4.53 -11.44 10.94
C GLN A 150 3.58 -10.72 9.98
N LEU A 151 3.47 -11.19 8.74
CA LEU A 151 2.49 -10.69 7.79
C LEU A 151 1.10 -11.22 8.14
N LEU A 152 0.12 -10.32 8.18
CA LEU A 152 -1.30 -10.60 8.26
C LEU A 152 -1.94 -10.16 6.95
N VAL A 153 -2.77 -10.99 6.36
CA VAL A 153 -3.43 -10.68 5.09
C VAL A 153 -4.94 -10.84 5.24
N ASP A 154 -5.66 -9.80 4.91
CA ASP A 154 -7.12 -9.88 4.81
C ASP A 154 -7.53 -10.88 3.73
N GLU A 155 -8.44 -11.80 4.05
CA GLU A 155 -8.87 -12.87 3.14
C GLU A 155 -9.38 -12.36 1.77
N ASP A 156 -9.93 -11.14 1.72
CA ASP A 156 -10.43 -10.58 0.47
C ASP A 156 -9.31 -10.04 -0.43
N VAL A 157 -8.14 -9.68 0.12
CA VAL A 157 -6.96 -9.34 -0.67
C VAL A 157 -6.49 -10.53 -1.50
N LEU A 158 -6.52 -11.74 -0.92
CA LEU A 158 -6.09 -12.96 -1.60
C LEU A 158 -7.03 -13.41 -2.72
N LYS A 159 -8.25 -12.87 -2.79
CA LYS A 159 -9.24 -13.17 -3.84
C LYS A 159 -9.09 -12.26 -5.06
N GLU A 160 -8.36 -11.16 -4.93
CA GLU A 160 -8.12 -10.22 -6.03
C GLU A 160 -7.08 -10.78 -7.00
N GLU A 161 -7.27 -10.53 -8.29
CA GLU A 161 -6.30 -10.95 -9.31
C GLU A 161 -5.00 -10.14 -9.21
N TYR A 162 -5.12 -8.85 -8.94
CA TYR A 162 -3.98 -7.93 -8.86
C TYR A 162 -3.90 -7.23 -7.51
N PHE A 163 -2.69 -7.11 -7.03
CA PHE A 163 -2.32 -6.46 -5.79
C PHE A 163 -1.55 -5.17 -6.07
N GLY A 164 -1.95 -4.09 -5.41
CA GLY A 164 -1.30 -2.79 -5.52
C GLY A 164 -0.54 -2.41 -4.24
N CYS A 165 0.71 -2.00 -4.37
CA CYS A 165 1.52 -1.51 -3.24
C CYS A 165 2.67 -0.60 -3.68
N HIS A 166 3.33 0.02 -2.72
CA HIS A 166 4.52 0.83 -2.95
C HIS A 166 5.81 -0.03 -3.06
N PRO A 167 6.78 0.36 -3.90
CA PRO A 167 8.13 -0.23 -3.91
C PRO A 167 9.00 0.35 -2.77
N CYS A 168 8.52 0.32 -1.54
CA CYS A 168 9.15 0.84 -0.32
C CYS A 168 9.36 2.36 -0.29
N ILE A 169 8.78 3.10 -1.22
CA ILE A 169 8.75 4.58 -1.29
C ILE A 169 7.33 5.05 -1.59
N ASN A 170 7.01 6.31 -1.28
CA ASN A 170 5.67 6.87 -1.48
C ASN A 170 5.53 7.74 -2.75
N THR A 171 6.47 7.63 -3.67
CA THR A 171 6.48 8.35 -4.96
C THR A 171 6.34 7.42 -6.15
N SER A 172 6.03 6.16 -5.90
CA SER A 172 5.71 5.15 -6.91
C SER A 172 4.74 4.13 -6.33
N SER A 173 3.90 3.57 -7.18
CA SER A 173 2.99 2.47 -6.88
C SER A 173 3.06 1.41 -7.96
N LEU A 174 2.96 0.15 -7.54
CA LEU A 174 3.07 -1.02 -8.41
C LEU A 174 1.77 -1.80 -8.44
N LYS A 175 1.49 -2.41 -9.59
CA LYS A 175 0.46 -3.45 -9.77
C LYS A 175 1.14 -4.75 -10.15
N MET A 176 0.86 -5.81 -9.41
CA MET A 176 1.43 -7.15 -9.62
C MET A 176 0.31 -8.20 -9.49
N ARG A 177 0.54 -9.41 -9.98
CA ARG A 177 -0.37 -10.53 -9.69
C ARG A 177 -0.31 -10.86 -8.19
N THR A 178 -1.48 -11.02 -7.59
CA THR A 178 -1.60 -11.38 -6.17
C THR A 178 -0.89 -12.69 -5.86
N GLU A 179 -1.01 -13.68 -6.74
CA GLU A 179 -0.34 -14.99 -6.61
C GLU A 179 1.19 -14.88 -6.62
N ASP A 180 1.77 -13.94 -7.35
CA ASP A 180 3.21 -13.73 -7.39
C ASP A 180 3.72 -13.09 -6.08
N VAL A 181 2.98 -12.13 -5.54
CA VAL A 181 3.33 -11.48 -4.27
C VAL A 181 3.23 -12.47 -3.12
N PHE A 182 2.08 -13.12 -2.92
CA PHE A 182 1.85 -14.01 -1.78
C PHE A 182 2.41 -15.43 -1.98
N GLY A 183 2.85 -15.76 -3.18
CA GLY A 183 3.52 -17.03 -3.52
C GLY A 183 5.02 -16.86 -3.72
N LYS A 184 5.45 -16.33 -4.87
CA LYS A 184 6.88 -16.25 -5.24
C LYS A 184 7.68 -15.32 -4.32
N PHE A 185 7.18 -14.07 -4.13
CA PHE A 185 7.90 -13.10 -3.30
C PHE A 185 7.99 -13.54 -1.85
N MET A 186 6.87 -13.91 -1.21
CA MET A 186 6.87 -14.37 0.19
C MET A 186 7.81 -15.55 0.42
N LYS A 187 7.83 -16.51 -0.51
CA LYS A 187 8.76 -17.65 -0.45
C LYS A 187 10.21 -17.20 -0.57
N ALA A 188 10.51 -16.26 -1.44
CA ALA A 188 11.88 -15.78 -1.67
C ALA A 188 12.44 -15.02 -0.47
N VAL A 189 11.59 -14.27 0.25
CA VAL A 189 11.98 -13.54 1.47
C VAL A 189 11.84 -14.39 2.75
N ASN A 190 11.46 -15.66 2.61
CA ASN A 190 11.30 -16.62 3.72
C ASN A 190 10.32 -16.14 4.80
N HIS A 191 9.19 -15.56 4.37
CA HIS A 191 8.10 -15.14 5.26
C HIS A 191 6.83 -15.93 4.95
N ASP A 192 6.11 -16.28 6.03
CA ASP A 192 4.76 -16.80 5.96
C ASP A 192 3.75 -15.70 6.32
N TYR A 193 2.48 -15.93 6.01
CA TYR A 193 1.42 -15.02 6.40
C TYR A 193 0.26 -15.74 7.10
N ILE A 194 -0.45 -14.99 7.94
CA ILE A 194 -1.69 -15.42 8.60
C ILE A 194 -2.85 -14.73 7.90
N VAL A 195 -3.83 -15.51 7.46
CA VAL A 195 -5.06 -14.96 6.88
C VAL A 195 -5.98 -14.49 8.01
N VAL A 196 -6.45 -13.25 7.89
CA VAL A 196 -7.39 -12.63 8.82
C VAL A 196 -8.66 -12.19 8.11
N LYS A 197 -9.75 -12.07 8.85
CA LYS A 197 -11.03 -11.59 8.33
C LYS A 197 -11.34 -10.23 8.90
N LEU A 198 -11.61 -9.27 8.03
CA LEU A 198 -12.01 -7.93 8.40
C LEU A 198 -13.48 -7.69 8.01
N GLY A 199 -14.23 -7.05 8.91
CA GLY A 199 -15.59 -6.62 8.62
C GLY A 199 -15.62 -5.57 7.51
N LYS A 200 -16.69 -5.58 6.69
CA LYS A 200 -16.96 -4.50 5.73
C LYS A 200 -17.31 -3.22 6.48
N ASN A 201 -17.01 -2.06 5.90
CA ASN A 201 -17.59 -0.81 6.38
C ASN A 201 -19.11 -0.96 6.29
N ILE A 202 -19.81 -0.78 7.41
CA ILE A 202 -21.26 -0.59 7.38
C ILE A 202 -21.43 0.85 6.88
N GLU A 203 -22.01 1.00 5.68
CA GLU A 203 -22.44 2.28 5.14
C GLU A 203 -23.44 2.97 6.07
#